data_dcc9ba58e9fad5400a8943719179d1f7
#
_entry.id   dcc9ba58e9fad5400a8943719179d1f7
#
_cell.length_a   1.000
_cell.length_b   1.000
_cell.length_c   1.000
_cell.angle_alpha   90.00
_cell.angle_beta   90.00
_cell.angle_gamma   90.00
#
_symmetry.space_group_name_H-M   'P 1'
#
loop_
_entity.id
_entity.type
_entity.pdbx_description
1 polymer ?
#
loop_
_entity_poly.entity_id
_entity_poly.type
_entity_poly.pdbx_seq_one_letter_code
_entity_poly.pdbx_strand_id
1 'polypeptide(L)'
;MTSGPITLWTGKEGQITVPEGDTVRSSNTDIVSVEKNGTAVTLTGGSKEGRAEVTAGESTWVVYNNASEAEYNYLYALFHEKRISVMGDSISTIKDKIPSGNALYYDNTTGKEMTFERNYWGDIITRFGAAEGIDEAWSGSTIGSKAASMASKDRINKLDDNGTPDVILYYGGSNPDSSVGAFDPDADYAKTVDWAQSYSDTASAYAASLQRMKATYPGAEIIAIIPYYEQNNIPKQAEVIEQIAKHYDITTIDLRELRNQEGISPNNALHPNMD
;
A
#
# COMPACT_ATOMS: atom_id res chain seq x y z
N MET A 1 -4.63 -6.96 25.23
CA MET A 1 -4.48 -5.52 24.94
C MET A 1 -3.35 -5.40 23.93
N THR A 2 -3.64 -4.96 22.72
CA THR A 2 -2.61 -4.61 21.75
C THR A 2 -2.04 -3.24 22.14
N SER A 3 -0.81 -3.21 22.65
CA SER A 3 -0.03 -1.99 22.73
C SER A 3 0.27 -1.52 21.30
N GLY A 4 0.40 -0.22 21.07
CA GLY A 4 0.79 0.31 19.76
C GLY A 4 2.09 -0.33 19.25
N PRO A 5 2.42 -0.16 17.95
CA PRO A 5 3.60 -0.77 17.35
C PRO A 5 4.88 -0.29 18.03
N ILE A 6 5.83 -1.19 18.17
CA ILE A 6 7.18 -0.90 18.68
C ILE A 6 8.09 -0.68 17.48
N THR A 7 8.81 0.43 17.48
CA THR A 7 9.80 0.74 16.44
C THR A 7 11.20 0.48 16.97
N LEU A 8 11.96 -0.33 16.26
CA LEU A 8 13.38 -0.62 16.52
C LEU A 8 14.23 -0.29 15.29
N TRP A 9 15.52 -0.23 15.50
CA TRP A 9 16.53 -0.14 14.45
C TRP A 9 17.47 -1.34 14.52
N THR A 10 18.02 -1.73 13.41
CA THR A 10 19.00 -2.82 13.30
C THR A 10 20.09 -2.69 14.38
N GLY A 11 20.23 -3.73 15.19
CA GLY A 11 21.19 -3.80 16.30
C GLY A 11 20.85 -2.95 17.53
N LYS A 12 19.67 -2.30 17.57
CA LYS A 12 19.20 -1.57 18.75
C LYS A 12 18.22 -2.40 19.56
N GLU A 13 18.16 -2.08 20.86
CA GLU A 13 17.34 -2.79 21.82
C GLU A 13 16.15 -1.95 22.27
N GLY A 14 15.04 -2.65 22.53
CA GLY A 14 13.87 -2.15 23.23
C GLY A 14 13.49 -3.14 24.35
N GLN A 15 12.56 -2.76 25.22
CA GLN A 15 12.12 -3.61 26.31
C GLN A 15 10.60 -3.66 26.41
N ILE A 16 10.08 -4.84 26.73
CA ILE A 16 8.69 -5.05 27.16
C ILE A 16 8.67 -5.82 28.47
N THR A 17 7.55 -5.79 29.14
CA THR A 17 7.34 -6.56 30.37
C THR A 17 6.23 -7.59 30.14
N VAL A 18 6.48 -8.82 30.56
CA VAL A 18 5.54 -9.94 30.44
C VAL A 18 5.43 -10.67 31.78
N PRO A 19 4.36 -11.43 32.02
CA PRO A 19 4.28 -12.33 33.20
C PRO A 19 5.46 -13.30 33.25
N GLU A 20 5.92 -13.63 34.49
CA GLU A 20 7.10 -14.45 34.68
C GLU A 20 6.97 -15.86 34.07
N GLY A 21 5.79 -16.46 34.12
CA GLY A 21 5.50 -17.79 33.59
C GLY A 21 5.36 -17.86 32.06
N ASP A 22 5.23 -16.73 31.37
CA ASP A 22 4.96 -16.71 29.92
C ASP A 22 6.21 -17.05 29.10
N THR A 23 6.01 -17.86 28.06
CA THR A 23 7.02 -18.11 27.04
C THR A 23 6.92 -17.00 25.98
N VAL A 24 8.06 -16.37 25.69
CA VAL A 24 8.14 -15.32 24.66
C VAL A 24 8.67 -15.87 23.35
N ARG A 25 8.06 -15.49 22.23
CA ARG A 25 8.47 -15.90 20.88
C ARG A 25 8.38 -14.74 19.92
N SER A 26 9.35 -14.66 19.01
CA SER A 26 9.29 -13.82 17.82
C SER A 26 8.85 -14.66 16.63
N SER A 27 8.00 -14.10 15.76
CA SER A 27 7.60 -14.74 14.51
C SER A 27 8.74 -14.80 13.48
N ASN A 28 9.73 -13.89 13.61
CA ASN A 28 10.93 -13.87 12.76
C ASN A 28 12.12 -13.28 13.51
N THR A 29 13.08 -14.13 13.86
CA THR A 29 14.28 -13.73 14.63
C THR A 29 15.32 -12.96 13.82
N ASP A 30 15.28 -13.03 12.48
CA ASP A 30 16.13 -12.19 11.61
C ASP A 30 15.66 -10.73 11.63
N ILE A 31 14.37 -10.48 11.92
CA ILE A 31 13.79 -9.16 12.08
C ILE A 31 13.89 -8.68 13.52
N VAL A 32 13.45 -9.50 14.48
CA VAL A 32 13.49 -9.17 15.91
C VAL A 32 13.83 -10.41 16.71
N SER A 33 14.94 -10.40 17.41
CA SER A 33 15.26 -11.43 18.41
C SER A 33 14.74 -11.03 19.80
N VAL A 34 14.46 -12.02 20.65
CA VAL A 34 13.92 -11.81 21.99
C VAL A 34 14.75 -12.57 23.02
N GLU A 35 15.06 -11.90 24.15
CA GLU A 35 15.71 -12.51 25.30
C GLU A 35 14.89 -12.17 26.55
N LYS A 36 14.50 -13.19 27.34
CA LYS A 36 13.71 -13.01 28.55
C LYS A 36 14.54 -13.23 29.79
N ASN A 37 14.44 -12.28 30.74
CA ASN A 37 15.02 -12.41 32.08
C ASN A 37 13.97 -12.03 33.15
N GLY A 38 13.41 -13.02 33.81
CA GLY A 38 12.27 -12.84 34.73
C GLY A 38 11.05 -12.32 33.99
N THR A 39 10.58 -11.14 34.34
CA THR A 39 9.46 -10.45 33.68
C THR A 39 9.91 -9.49 32.55
N ALA A 40 11.19 -9.16 32.49
CA ALA A 40 11.75 -8.29 31.45
C ALA A 40 12.08 -9.07 30.19
N VAL A 41 11.71 -8.52 29.03
CA VAL A 41 12.06 -9.06 27.71
C VAL A 41 12.78 -8.00 26.93
N THR A 42 14.02 -8.29 26.53
CA THR A 42 14.77 -7.46 25.59
C THR A 42 14.42 -7.88 24.16
N LEU A 43 14.07 -6.90 23.36
CA LEU A 43 13.83 -7.01 21.93
C LEU A 43 15.02 -6.42 21.21
N THR A 44 15.67 -7.15 20.31
CA THR A 44 16.81 -6.63 19.55
C THR A 44 16.47 -6.64 18.06
N GLY A 45 16.60 -5.49 17.39
CA GLY A 45 16.45 -5.38 15.95
C GLY A 45 17.49 -6.22 15.22
N GLY A 46 17.02 -7.14 14.36
CA GLY A 46 17.85 -8.07 13.61
C GLY A 46 18.52 -7.47 12.38
N SER A 47 19.05 -8.34 11.52
CA SER A 47 19.74 -7.93 10.30
C SER A 47 18.80 -7.62 9.13
N LYS A 48 17.53 -8.04 9.21
CA LYS A 48 16.52 -7.78 8.19
C LYS A 48 15.55 -6.70 8.65
N GLU A 49 15.21 -5.79 7.75
CA GLU A 49 14.08 -4.89 7.95
C GLU A 49 12.76 -5.63 7.85
N GLY A 50 11.73 -5.07 8.46
CA GLY A 50 10.38 -5.58 8.34
C GLY A 50 9.62 -5.63 9.65
N ARG A 51 8.52 -6.37 9.62
CA ARG A 51 7.56 -6.55 10.70
C ARG A 51 7.68 -7.94 11.30
N ALA A 52 7.76 -8.02 12.61
CA ALA A 52 7.63 -9.26 13.36
C ALA A 52 6.55 -9.12 14.43
N GLU A 53 5.95 -10.24 14.79
CA GLU A 53 5.07 -10.35 15.96
C GLU A 53 5.83 -11.02 17.11
N VAL A 54 5.81 -10.36 18.26
CA VAL A 54 6.33 -10.93 19.50
C VAL A 54 5.15 -11.32 20.37
N THR A 55 5.08 -12.60 20.76
CA THR A 55 3.96 -13.15 21.53
C THR A 55 4.43 -13.62 22.90
N ALA A 56 3.60 -13.36 23.94
CA ALA A 56 3.76 -13.91 25.28
C ALA A 56 2.38 -14.14 25.90
N GLY A 57 2.04 -15.40 26.22
CA GLY A 57 0.69 -15.77 26.63
C GLY A 57 -0.37 -15.34 25.62
N GLU A 58 -1.32 -14.52 26.04
CA GLU A 58 -2.37 -13.95 25.18
C GLU A 58 -2.01 -12.58 24.60
N SER A 59 -0.83 -12.06 24.90
CA SER A 59 -0.37 -10.75 24.43
C SER A 59 0.44 -10.86 23.16
N THR A 60 0.22 -9.92 22.24
CA THR A 60 0.98 -9.80 20.99
C THR A 60 1.43 -8.35 20.80
N TRP A 61 2.69 -8.17 20.49
CA TRP A 61 3.28 -6.88 20.10
C TRP A 61 3.70 -6.94 18.65
N VAL A 62 3.30 -5.94 17.89
CA VAL A 62 3.83 -5.69 16.54
C VAL A 62 5.12 -4.89 16.68
N VAL A 63 6.20 -5.41 16.10
CA VAL A 63 7.52 -4.79 16.17
C VAL A 63 8.04 -4.58 14.75
N TYR A 64 8.43 -3.35 14.44
CA TYR A 64 9.08 -3.00 13.18
C TYR A 64 10.57 -2.78 13.42
N ASN A 65 11.41 -3.45 12.63
CA ASN A 65 12.84 -3.21 12.57
C ASN A 65 13.17 -2.43 11.30
N ASN A 66 13.90 -1.33 11.43
CA ASN A 66 14.26 -0.42 10.34
C ASN A 66 15.78 -0.35 10.19
N ALA A 67 16.31 -0.35 8.96
CA ALA A 67 17.74 -0.21 8.73
C ALA A 67 18.20 1.25 8.87
N SER A 68 17.35 2.21 8.48
CA SER A 68 17.71 3.63 8.42
C SER A 68 16.73 4.50 9.23
N GLU A 69 17.27 5.21 10.22
CA GLU A 69 16.50 6.21 10.97
C GLU A 69 16.08 7.40 10.09
N ALA A 70 16.94 7.80 9.16
CA ALA A 70 16.64 8.92 8.25
C ALA A 70 15.48 8.59 7.31
N GLU A 71 15.44 7.36 6.78
CA GLU A 71 14.36 6.87 5.93
C GLU A 71 13.05 6.74 6.72
N TYR A 72 13.11 6.15 7.91
CA TYR A 72 11.95 6.10 8.78
C TYR A 72 11.39 7.49 9.09
N ASN A 73 12.24 8.45 9.45
CA ASN A 73 11.81 9.81 9.76
C ASN A 73 11.19 10.52 8.56
N TYR A 74 11.68 10.26 7.35
CA TYR A 74 11.07 10.75 6.11
C TYR A 74 9.66 10.18 5.93
N LEU A 75 9.49 8.87 6.04
CA LEU A 75 8.18 8.21 5.92
C LEU A 75 7.24 8.61 7.06
N TYR A 76 7.77 8.76 8.28
CA TYR A 76 6.99 9.24 9.41
C TYR A 76 6.43 10.65 9.15
N ALA A 77 7.26 11.57 8.64
CA ALA A 77 6.79 12.91 8.30
C ALA A 77 5.74 12.92 7.17
N LEU A 78 5.83 11.95 6.26
CA LEU A 78 4.90 11.81 5.14
C LEU A 78 3.53 11.27 5.58
N PHE A 79 3.49 10.36 6.58
CA PHE A 79 2.28 9.60 6.89
C PHE A 79 1.69 9.88 8.29
N HIS A 80 2.50 10.30 9.27
CA HIS A 80 2.02 10.44 10.66
C HIS A 80 0.89 11.46 10.77
N GLU A 81 -0.21 11.03 11.43
CA GLU A 81 -1.45 11.83 11.59
C GLU A 81 -2.11 12.26 10.26
N LYS A 82 -1.64 11.76 9.11
CA LYS A 82 -2.25 12.03 7.80
C LYS A 82 -3.40 11.09 7.52
N ARG A 83 -4.46 11.59 6.88
CA ARG A 83 -5.56 10.77 6.38
C ARG A 83 -5.16 10.16 5.04
N ILE A 84 -5.12 8.84 4.96
CA ILE A 84 -4.69 8.10 3.78
C ILE A 84 -5.89 7.46 3.12
N SER A 85 -6.22 7.88 1.89
CA SER A 85 -7.18 7.19 1.03
C SER A 85 -6.46 6.39 -0.06
N VAL A 86 -7.12 5.33 -0.54
CA VAL A 86 -6.55 4.38 -1.49
C VAL A 86 -7.39 4.34 -2.76
N MET A 87 -6.77 4.51 -3.91
CA MET A 87 -7.32 4.15 -5.21
C MET A 87 -6.59 2.90 -5.69
N GLY A 88 -7.29 1.76 -5.77
CA GLY A 88 -6.62 0.50 -6.02
C GLY A 88 -7.43 -0.54 -6.79
N ASP A 89 -6.76 -1.64 -7.11
CA ASP A 89 -7.33 -2.86 -7.69
C ASP A 89 -7.48 -3.97 -6.64
N SER A 90 -7.46 -5.24 -7.07
CA SER A 90 -7.61 -6.39 -6.19
C SER A 90 -6.61 -6.47 -5.05
N ILE A 91 -5.38 -5.98 -5.26
CA ILE A 91 -4.28 -6.07 -4.28
C ILE A 91 -4.55 -5.16 -3.07
N SER A 92 -5.27 -4.07 -3.30
CA SER A 92 -5.62 -3.11 -2.25
C SER A 92 -6.88 -3.51 -1.47
N THR A 93 -7.70 -4.46 -1.98
CA THR A 93 -8.98 -4.81 -1.33
C THR A 93 -8.77 -5.51 0.00
N ILE A 94 -9.53 -5.09 1.02
CA ILE A 94 -9.61 -5.77 2.32
C ILE A 94 -11.09 -5.93 2.66
N LYS A 95 -11.46 -7.10 3.20
CA LYS A 95 -12.81 -7.36 3.66
C LYS A 95 -13.24 -6.33 4.69
N ASP A 96 -14.46 -5.84 4.53
CA ASP A 96 -15.11 -4.84 5.40
C ASP A 96 -14.47 -3.43 5.33
N LYS A 97 -13.52 -3.18 4.40
CA LYS A 97 -12.88 -1.88 4.19
C LYS A 97 -13.33 -1.19 2.90
N ILE A 98 -13.55 -1.95 1.83
CA ILE A 98 -13.99 -1.39 0.55
C ILE A 98 -15.48 -0.99 0.58
N PRO A 99 -15.91 -0.01 -0.25
CA PRO A 99 -17.30 0.39 -0.36
C PRO A 99 -18.21 -0.77 -0.79
N SER A 100 -19.45 -0.73 -0.30
CA SER A 100 -20.48 -1.69 -0.71
C SER A 100 -20.70 -1.65 -2.22
N GLY A 101 -20.64 -2.80 -2.87
CA GLY A 101 -20.80 -2.95 -4.33
C GLY A 101 -19.47 -3.08 -5.07
N ASN A 102 -18.34 -2.72 -4.47
CA ASN A 102 -17.04 -2.99 -5.05
C ASN A 102 -16.72 -4.50 -4.95
N ALA A 103 -16.06 -5.04 -5.98
CA ALA A 103 -15.63 -6.43 -5.97
C ALA A 103 -14.43 -6.61 -5.03
N LEU A 104 -14.50 -7.62 -4.18
CA LEU A 104 -13.49 -7.99 -3.20
C LEU A 104 -12.64 -9.15 -3.71
N TYR A 105 -11.31 -9.11 -3.49
CA TYR A 105 -10.43 -10.25 -3.70
C TYR A 105 -10.11 -10.97 -2.37
N TYR A 106 -9.64 -10.23 -1.37
CA TYR A 106 -9.29 -10.79 -0.06
C TYR A 106 -10.53 -10.90 0.82
N ASP A 107 -11.29 -11.98 0.61
CA ASP A 107 -12.54 -12.28 1.31
C ASP A 107 -12.36 -13.18 2.54
N ASN A 108 -11.10 -13.47 2.92
CA ASN A 108 -10.68 -14.36 4.00
C ASN A 108 -11.11 -15.83 3.80
N THR A 109 -11.30 -16.25 2.56
CA THR A 109 -11.35 -17.67 2.20
C THR A 109 -9.95 -18.21 1.95
N THR A 110 -9.79 -19.56 1.95
CA THR A 110 -8.50 -20.23 1.78
C THR A 110 -7.73 -19.71 0.55
N GLY A 111 -6.51 -19.23 0.77
CA GLY A 111 -5.64 -18.63 -0.24
C GLY A 111 -5.96 -17.18 -0.61
N LYS A 112 -6.89 -16.54 0.12
CA LYS A 112 -7.24 -15.13 -0.02
C LYS A 112 -7.38 -14.43 1.34
N GLU A 113 -6.61 -14.91 2.30
CA GLU A 113 -6.55 -14.31 3.62
C GLU A 113 -5.70 -13.04 3.58
N MET A 114 -6.21 -11.97 4.18
CA MET A 114 -5.50 -10.72 4.35
C MET A 114 -6.05 -9.99 5.56
N THR A 115 -5.18 -9.63 6.49
CA THR A 115 -5.54 -8.70 7.56
C THR A 115 -5.20 -7.27 7.16
N PHE A 116 -5.82 -6.32 7.87
CA PHE A 116 -5.55 -4.90 7.65
C PHE A 116 -4.05 -4.58 7.78
N GLU A 117 -3.43 -5.06 8.85
CA GLU A 117 -2.03 -4.78 9.19
C GLU A 117 -1.01 -5.50 8.28
N ARG A 118 -1.46 -6.42 7.44
CA ARG A 118 -0.62 -7.13 6.47
C ARG A 118 -0.81 -6.65 5.04
N ASN A 119 -1.88 -5.91 4.76
CA ASN A 119 -2.02 -5.20 3.51
C ASN A 119 -1.11 -3.96 3.53
N TYR A 120 -0.47 -3.63 2.41
CA TYR A 120 0.53 -2.57 2.32
C TYR A 120 0.04 -1.22 2.87
N TRP A 121 -1.20 -0.82 2.58
CA TRP A 121 -1.73 0.45 3.06
C TRP A 121 -2.19 0.41 4.51
N GLY A 122 -2.71 -0.72 4.96
CA GLY A 122 -3.04 -0.94 6.37
C GLY A 122 -1.80 -1.01 7.26
N ASP A 123 -0.70 -1.59 6.74
CA ASP A 123 0.61 -1.58 7.41
C ASP A 123 1.16 -0.16 7.54
N ILE A 124 1.10 0.66 6.49
CA ILE A 124 1.49 2.08 6.54
C ILE A 124 0.69 2.83 7.62
N ILE A 125 -0.64 2.66 7.65
CA ILE A 125 -1.50 3.31 8.64
C ILE A 125 -1.10 2.89 10.06
N THR A 126 -0.92 1.59 10.28
CA THR A 126 -0.56 1.04 11.59
C THR A 126 0.83 1.48 12.03
N ARG A 127 1.81 1.38 11.13
CA ARG A 127 3.23 1.65 11.41
C ARG A 127 3.48 3.12 11.73
N PHE A 128 2.85 4.03 11.03
CA PHE A 128 3.11 5.47 11.15
C PHE A 128 2.03 6.23 11.93
N GLY A 129 0.99 5.57 12.43
CA GLY A 129 -0.10 6.22 13.16
C GLY A 129 -0.91 7.18 12.29
N ALA A 130 -1.12 6.82 11.02
CA ALA A 130 -1.96 7.57 10.11
C ALA A 130 -3.46 7.37 10.40
N ALA A 131 -4.31 8.24 9.88
CA ALA A 131 -5.75 8.08 9.92
C ALA A 131 -6.23 7.32 8.67
N GLU A 132 -7.13 6.36 8.86
CA GLU A 132 -7.77 5.64 7.77
C GLU A 132 -8.72 6.56 7.00
N GLY A 133 -8.49 6.70 5.70
CA GLY A 133 -9.37 7.33 4.73
C GLY A 133 -10.28 6.29 4.06
N ILE A 134 -10.61 6.50 2.80
CA ILE A 134 -11.43 5.56 2.01
C ILE A 134 -10.52 4.59 1.24
N ASP A 135 -10.80 3.29 1.35
CA ASP A 135 -10.26 2.28 0.44
C ASP A 135 -11.18 2.10 -0.77
N GLU A 136 -11.02 2.92 -1.80
CA GLU A 136 -11.76 2.83 -3.06
C GLU A 136 -11.10 1.79 -4.00
N ALA A 137 -10.76 0.62 -3.46
CA ALA A 137 -10.26 -0.50 -4.24
C ALA A 137 -11.39 -1.33 -4.85
N TRP A 138 -11.10 -1.95 -6.02
CA TRP A 138 -12.06 -2.80 -6.72
C TRP A 138 -11.33 -3.93 -7.45
N SER A 139 -11.58 -5.17 -7.03
CA SER A 139 -10.95 -6.34 -7.65
C SER A 139 -11.26 -6.44 -9.15
N GLY A 140 -10.20 -6.60 -9.95
CA GLY A 140 -10.30 -6.66 -11.42
C GLY A 140 -10.42 -5.30 -12.10
N SER A 141 -10.38 -4.18 -11.36
CA SER A 141 -10.39 -2.86 -11.99
C SER A 141 -9.10 -2.63 -12.80
N THR A 142 -9.25 -1.89 -13.89
CA THR A 142 -8.15 -1.37 -14.69
C THR A 142 -8.07 0.15 -14.56
N ILE A 143 -7.04 0.75 -15.12
CA ILE A 143 -6.93 2.21 -15.09
C ILE A 143 -8.01 2.83 -15.98
N GLY A 144 -8.20 2.35 -17.21
CA GLY A 144 -9.10 2.99 -18.17
C GLY A 144 -10.22 2.14 -18.75
N SER A 145 -9.96 0.88 -19.08
CA SER A 145 -10.74 0.16 -20.10
C SER A 145 -11.97 -0.63 -19.60
N LYS A 146 -12.27 -0.65 -18.31
CA LYS A 146 -13.38 -1.43 -17.74
C LYS A 146 -14.35 -0.57 -16.94
N ALA A 147 -15.54 -1.15 -16.65
CA ALA A 147 -16.60 -0.46 -15.91
C ALA A 147 -16.15 0.07 -14.53
N ALA A 148 -15.23 -0.63 -13.87
CA ALA A 148 -14.63 -0.20 -12.60
C ALA A 148 -13.33 0.60 -12.79
N SER A 149 -13.23 1.40 -13.85
CA SER A 149 -12.06 2.22 -14.16
C SER A 149 -11.64 3.11 -12.99
N MET A 150 -10.35 3.13 -12.69
CA MET A 150 -9.76 4.02 -11.67
C MET A 150 -9.82 5.50 -12.08
N ALA A 151 -9.94 5.79 -13.39
CA ALA A 151 -10.15 7.13 -13.90
C ALA A 151 -11.62 7.60 -13.79
N SER A 152 -12.51 6.78 -13.22
CA SER A 152 -13.91 7.13 -13.00
C SER A 152 -14.06 8.32 -12.05
N LYS A 153 -14.89 9.27 -12.43
CA LYS A 153 -15.26 10.40 -11.57
C LYS A 153 -15.83 9.94 -10.23
N ASP A 154 -16.74 8.98 -10.29
CA ASP A 154 -17.45 8.53 -9.11
C ASP A 154 -16.52 7.89 -8.09
N ARG A 155 -15.50 7.15 -8.56
CA ARG A 155 -14.48 6.57 -7.67
C ARG A 155 -13.56 7.65 -7.10
N ILE A 156 -13.08 8.57 -7.94
CA ILE A 156 -12.21 9.65 -7.47
C ILE A 156 -12.93 10.52 -6.44
N ASN A 157 -14.19 10.87 -6.69
CA ASN A 157 -14.96 11.72 -5.76
C ASN A 157 -15.31 11.04 -4.43
N LYS A 158 -15.19 9.72 -4.31
CA LYS A 158 -15.44 9.01 -3.05
C LYS A 158 -14.24 8.98 -2.11
N LEU A 159 -13.06 9.39 -2.58
CA LEU A 159 -11.85 9.34 -1.75
C LEU A 159 -11.92 10.24 -0.50
N ASP A 160 -12.92 11.12 -0.39
CA ASP A 160 -13.18 11.99 0.76
C ASP A 160 -14.48 11.69 1.51
N ASP A 161 -15.15 10.58 1.25
CA ASP A 161 -16.43 10.22 1.88
C ASP A 161 -16.35 10.14 3.41
N ASN A 162 -15.17 9.93 3.99
CA ASN A 162 -14.94 9.98 5.44
C ASN A 162 -13.98 11.12 5.87
N GLY A 163 -13.79 12.11 5.03
CA GLY A 163 -12.94 13.28 5.21
C GLY A 163 -11.86 13.42 4.15
N THR A 164 -11.48 14.66 3.89
CA THR A 164 -10.50 14.99 2.84
C THR A 164 -9.18 14.25 3.08
N PRO A 165 -8.63 13.52 2.09
CA PRO A 165 -7.35 12.86 2.21
C PRO A 165 -6.20 13.87 2.25
N ASP A 166 -5.20 13.59 3.09
CA ASP A 166 -3.89 14.25 3.04
C ASP A 166 -2.94 13.52 2.09
N VAL A 167 -3.15 12.19 1.96
CA VAL A 167 -2.37 11.31 1.08
C VAL A 167 -3.32 10.41 0.31
N ILE A 168 -3.06 10.24 -0.98
CA ILE A 168 -3.74 9.28 -1.85
C ILE A 168 -2.72 8.26 -2.33
N LEU A 169 -2.86 7.00 -1.93
CA LEU A 169 -2.09 5.89 -2.49
C LEU A 169 -2.78 5.40 -3.76
N TYR A 170 -2.13 5.54 -4.89
CA TYR A 170 -2.68 5.13 -6.19
C TYR A 170 -1.95 3.89 -6.69
N TYR A 171 -2.56 2.72 -6.50
CA TYR A 171 -2.04 1.43 -6.95
C TYR A 171 -2.88 0.88 -8.10
N GLY A 172 -2.43 1.12 -9.33
CA GLY A 172 -3.11 0.68 -10.55
C GLY A 172 -2.15 0.06 -11.56
N GLY A 173 -2.73 -0.67 -12.54
CA GLY A 173 -1.96 -1.26 -13.63
C GLY A 173 -1.57 -2.73 -13.42
N SER A 174 -2.00 -3.39 -12.34
CA SER A 174 -1.84 -4.84 -12.16
C SER A 174 -2.79 -5.63 -13.06
N ASN A 175 -3.87 -5.03 -13.50
CA ASN A 175 -4.76 -5.58 -14.52
C ASN A 175 -4.50 -4.88 -15.86
N PRO A 176 -4.38 -5.65 -16.98
CA PRO A 176 -4.12 -5.04 -18.27
C PRO A 176 -5.33 -4.28 -18.80
N ASP A 177 -5.12 -3.05 -19.25
CA ASP A 177 -6.06 -2.30 -20.09
C ASP A 177 -6.12 -2.89 -21.50
N SER A 178 -7.13 -2.52 -22.27
CA SER A 178 -7.30 -2.97 -23.66
C SER A 178 -6.14 -2.50 -24.56
N SER A 179 -5.56 -1.34 -24.25
CA SER A 179 -4.34 -0.83 -24.86
C SER A 179 -3.56 0.01 -23.84
N VAL A 180 -2.25 0.16 -24.06
CA VAL A 180 -1.41 1.00 -23.21
C VAL A 180 -1.52 2.48 -23.62
N GLY A 181 -1.63 2.74 -24.92
CA GLY A 181 -1.63 4.08 -25.45
C GLY A 181 -0.23 4.74 -25.41
N ALA A 182 -0.20 6.01 -25.77
CA ALA A 182 0.98 6.85 -25.67
C ALA A 182 0.64 8.12 -24.89
N PHE A 183 1.51 8.51 -23.98
CA PHE A 183 1.35 9.75 -23.25
C PHE A 183 1.78 10.93 -24.09
N ASP A 184 0.90 11.94 -24.23
CA ASP A 184 1.20 13.23 -24.84
C ASP A 184 1.31 14.28 -23.73
N PRO A 185 2.51 14.78 -23.42
CA PRO A 185 2.71 15.76 -22.34
C PRO A 185 2.04 17.12 -22.61
N ASP A 186 1.74 17.42 -23.86
CA ASP A 186 1.10 18.68 -24.26
C ASP A 186 -0.44 18.60 -24.27
N ALA A 187 -1.00 17.40 -24.10
CA ALA A 187 -2.44 17.21 -24.07
C ALA A 187 -3.06 17.65 -22.73
N ASP A 188 -4.18 18.36 -22.84
CA ASP A 188 -4.97 18.72 -21.65
C ASP A 188 -5.99 17.62 -21.34
N TYR A 189 -5.57 16.66 -20.54
CA TYR A 189 -6.42 15.54 -20.12
C TYR A 189 -7.56 15.97 -19.18
N ALA A 190 -7.46 17.13 -18.52
CA ALA A 190 -8.53 17.65 -17.67
C ALA A 190 -9.70 18.22 -18.48
N LYS A 191 -9.42 18.82 -19.65
CA LYS A 191 -10.44 19.44 -20.52
C LYS A 191 -11.23 18.43 -21.35
N THR A 192 -10.57 17.34 -21.77
CA THR A 192 -11.23 16.30 -22.57
C THR A 192 -12.16 15.42 -21.76
N VAL A 193 -12.27 15.69 -20.49
CA VAL A 193 -13.06 14.88 -19.61
C VAL A 193 -14.46 15.47 -19.45
N ASP A 194 -15.29 15.24 -20.43
CA ASP A 194 -16.64 14.83 -20.10
C ASP A 194 -16.52 13.53 -19.28
N TRP A 195 -16.92 13.61 -18.04
CA TRP A 195 -16.83 12.50 -17.08
C TRP A 195 -17.58 11.23 -17.55
N ALA A 196 -18.30 11.32 -18.65
CA ALA A 196 -18.95 10.22 -19.33
C ALA A 196 -18.03 9.49 -20.32
N GLN A 197 -16.89 10.04 -20.71
CA GLN A 197 -15.95 9.35 -21.59
C GLN A 197 -14.97 8.52 -20.78
N SER A 198 -15.11 7.21 -20.86
CA SER A 198 -14.12 6.25 -20.41
C SER A 198 -12.93 6.29 -21.38
N TYR A 199 -11.75 6.64 -20.91
CA TYR A 199 -10.52 6.38 -21.64
C TYR A 199 -10.34 4.87 -21.83
N SER A 200 -9.95 4.46 -23.02
CA SER A 200 -9.78 3.04 -23.35
C SER A 200 -8.35 2.54 -23.18
N ASP A 201 -7.39 3.43 -22.96
CA ASP A 201 -5.98 3.12 -22.82
C ASP A 201 -5.42 3.63 -21.49
N THR A 202 -4.33 2.99 -21.05
CA THR A 202 -3.67 3.29 -19.77
C THR A 202 -3.16 4.72 -19.71
N ALA A 203 -2.48 5.20 -20.76
CA ALA A 203 -1.80 6.49 -20.75
C ALA A 203 -2.78 7.63 -20.51
N SER A 204 -3.81 7.71 -21.37
CA SER A 204 -4.82 8.78 -21.28
C SER A 204 -5.61 8.71 -19.98
N ALA A 205 -5.99 7.50 -19.55
CA ALA A 205 -6.75 7.29 -18.32
C ALA A 205 -5.94 7.65 -17.07
N TYR A 206 -4.66 7.26 -17.03
CA TYR A 206 -3.80 7.55 -15.88
C TYR A 206 -3.51 9.05 -15.75
N ALA A 207 -3.16 9.71 -16.85
CA ALA A 207 -2.95 11.16 -16.87
C ALA A 207 -4.21 11.92 -16.44
N ALA A 208 -5.37 11.52 -16.97
CA ALA A 208 -6.65 12.12 -16.59
C ALA A 208 -6.98 11.90 -15.10
N SER A 209 -6.74 10.71 -14.56
CA SER A 209 -7.00 10.42 -13.14
C SER A 209 -6.12 11.26 -12.21
N LEU A 210 -4.82 11.41 -12.51
CA LEU A 210 -3.91 12.25 -11.73
C LEU A 210 -4.30 13.73 -11.78
N GLN A 211 -4.59 14.27 -12.96
CA GLN A 211 -5.04 15.66 -13.07
C GLN A 211 -6.33 15.92 -12.27
N ARG A 212 -7.23 14.94 -12.25
CA ARG A 212 -8.48 15.04 -11.48
C ARG A 212 -8.27 14.96 -10.00
N MET A 213 -7.47 14.01 -9.53
CA MET A 213 -7.14 13.91 -8.12
C MET A 213 -6.50 15.21 -7.63
N LYS A 214 -5.55 15.78 -8.39
CA LYS A 214 -4.93 17.08 -8.07
C LYS A 214 -5.95 18.23 -8.06
N ALA A 215 -6.92 18.23 -8.95
CA ALA A 215 -7.95 19.27 -9.00
C ALA A 215 -9.00 19.12 -7.89
N THR A 216 -9.37 17.87 -7.55
CA THR A 216 -10.38 17.58 -6.52
C THR A 216 -9.78 17.70 -5.11
N TYR A 217 -8.54 17.28 -4.94
CA TYR A 217 -7.82 17.23 -3.66
C TYR A 217 -6.48 18.00 -3.74
N PRO A 218 -6.50 19.32 -3.93
CA PRO A 218 -5.29 20.10 -4.23
C PRO A 218 -4.27 20.13 -3.08
N GLY A 219 -4.68 19.74 -1.87
CA GLY A 219 -3.81 19.62 -0.69
C GLY A 219 -3.28 18.21 -0.44
N ALA A 220 -3.74 17.21 -1.20
CA ALA A 220 -3.31 15.83 -1.01
C ALA A 220 -2.02 15.52 -1.75
N GLU A 221 -1.10 14.84 -1.06
CA GLU A 221 0.04 14.18 -1.71
C GLU A 221 -0.45 12.91 -2.42
N ILE A 222 -0.16 12.79 -3.72
CA ILE A 222 -0.46 11.58 -4.48
C ILE A 222 0.80 10.74 -4.57
N ILE A 223 0.72 9.47 -4.18
CA ILE A 223 1.82 8.52 -4.27
C ILE A 223 1.42 7.43 -5.25
N ALA A 224 2.10 7.38 -6.38
CA ALA A 224 1.90 6.37 -7.41
C ALA A 224 2.70 5.11 -7.08
N ILE A 225 2.01 3.97 -6.97
CA ILE A 225 2.66 2.67 -6.75
C ILE A 225 2.72 1.94 -8.08
N ILE A 226 3.94 1.73 -8.58
CA ILE A 226 4.19 1.13 -9.89
C ILE A 226 4.25 -0.40 -9.75
N PRO A 227 3.41 -1.16 -10.48
CA PRO A 227 3.35 -2.61 -10.37
C PRO A 227 4.59 -3.28 -10.98
N TYR A 228 4.95 -4.48 -10.48
CA TYR A 228 6.16 -5.22 -10.85
C TYR A 228 5.93 -6.43 -11.76
N TYR A 229 4.70 -6.73 -12.16
CA TYR A 229 4.37 -7.94 -12.91
C TYR A 229 4.90 -7.94 -14.34
N GLU A 230 5.31 -9.12 -14.84
CA GLU A 230 5.86 -9.29 -16.20
C GLU A 230 4.88 -9.87 -17.21
N GLN A 231 3.60 -9.99 -16.82
CA GLN A 231 2.59 -10.62 -17.68
C GLN A 231 1.89 -9.62 -18.59
N ASN A 232 1.55 -10.05 -19.80
CA ASN A 232 0.78 -9.26 -20.77
C ASN A 232 1.39 -7.88 -21.05
N ASN A 233 0.56 -6.82 -20.98
CA ASN A 233 0.98 -5.43 -21.21
C ASN A 233 1.45 -4.71 -19.92
N ILE A 234 1.49 -5.39 -18.78
CA ILE A 234 1.79 -4.77 -17.49
C ILE A 234 3.16 -4.07 -17.46
N PRO A 235 4.26 -4.64 -18.00
CA PRO A 235 5.52 -3.91 -18.06
C PRO A 235 5.43 -2.59 -18.81
N LYS A 236 4.72 -2.56 -19.95
CA LYS A 236 4.51 -1.32 -20.72
C LYS A 236 3.58 -0.34 -20.00
N GLN A 237 2.58 -0.83 -19.29
CA GLN A 237 1.74 0.00 -18.42
C GLN A 237 2.58 0.64 -17.32
N ALA A 238 3.44 -0.12 -16.65
CA ALA A 238 4.33 0.39 -15.61
C ALA A 238 5.28 1.48 -16.13
N GLU A 239 5.85 1.30 -17.33
CA GLU A 239 6.69 2.32 -17.98
C GLU A 239 5.92 3.62 -18.25
N VAL A 240 4.70 3.52 -18.75
CA VAL A 240 3.84 4.68 -19.03
C VAL A 240 3.38 5.36 -17.74
N ILE A 241 3.02 4.60 -16.71
CA ILE A 241 2.68 5.12 -15.39
C ILE A 241 3.83 5.94 -14.80
N GLU A 242 5.05 5.39 -14.85
CA GLU A 242 6.26 6.09 -14.40
C GLU A 242 6.51 7.39 -15.16
N GLN A 243 6.42 7.34 -16.49
CA GLN A 243 6.58 8.52 -17.35
C GLN A 243 5.59 9.63 -16.98
N ILE A 244 4.32 9.30 -16.80
CA ILE A 244 3.26 10.23 -16.47
C ILE A 244 3.43 10.77 -15.05
N ALA A 245 3.72 9.90 -14.07
CA ALA A 245 3.96 10.31 -12.69
C ALA A 245 5.12 11.31 -12.62
N LYS A 246 6.22 11.03 -13.31
CA LYS A 246 7.37 11.93 -13.41
C LYS A 246 7.01 13.28 -14.05
N HIS A 247 6.20 13.27 -15.11
CA HIS A 247 5.78 14.51 -15.78
C HIS A 247 4.96 15.42 -14.86
N TYR A 248 4.09 14.84 -14.05
CA TYR A 248 3.25 15.60 -13.10
C TYR A 248 3.88 15.80 -11.72
N ASP A 249 5.16 15.48 -11.55
CA ASP A 249 5.89 15.58 -10.27
C ASP A 249 5.15 14.83 -9.15
N ILE A 250 4.79 13.58 -9.44
CA ILE A 250 4.13 12.68 -8.50
C ILE A 250 5.17 11.76 -7.86
N THR A 251 5.14 11.67 -6.54
CA THR A 251 5.97 10.73 -5.78
C THR A 251 5.67 9.28 -6.21
N THR A 252 6.71 8.50 -6.48
CA THR A 252 6.56 7.10 -6.92
C THR A 252 7.18 6.11 -5.95
N ILE A 253 6.51 4.97 -5.78
CA ILE A 253 7.06 3.75 -5.18
C ILE A 253 7.13 2.72 -6.29
N ASP A 254 8.33 2.38 -6.73
CA ASP A 254 8.55 1.45 -7.84
C ASP A 254 8.78 0.04 -7.32
N LEU A 255 7.74 -0.80 -7.38
CA LEU A 255 7.84 -2.19 -6.93
C LEU A 255 8.72 -3.05 -7.82
N ARG A 256 9.09 -2.61 -9.03
CA ARG A 256 10.01 -3.33 -9.91
C ARG A 256 11.41 -3.42 -9.31
N GLU A 257 11.79 -2.45 -8.47
CA GLU A 257 13.06 -2.46 -7.74
C GLU A 257 13.11 -3.59 -6.69
N LEU A 258 11.94 -4.01 -6.19
CA LEU A 258 11.84 -5.09 -5.20
C LEU A 258 11.84 -6.49 -5.81
N ARG A 259 11.67 -6.61 -7.13
CA ARG A 259 11.52 -7.88 -7.86
C ARG A 259 12.62 -8.91 -7.57
N ASN A 260 13.84 -8.46 -7.38
CA ASN A 260 15.00 -9.32 -7.18
C ASN A 260 15.37 -9.50 -5.70
N GLN A 261 14.55 -9.01 -4.79
CA GLN A 261 14.78 -9.20 -3.37
C GLN A 261 14.33 -10.60 -2.94
N GLU A 262 15.11 -11.22 -2.06
CA GLU A 262 14.83 -12.54 -1.51
C GLU A 262 13.49 -12.52 -0.74
N GLY A 263 12.60 -13.46 -1.07
CA GLY A 263 11.27 -13.56 -0.43
C GLY A 263 10.12 -12.95 -1.24
N ILE A 264 10.38 -12.18 -2.30
CA ILE A 264 9.37 -11.78 -3.28
C ILE A 264 9.38 -12.83 -4.39
N SER A 265 8.41 -13.74 -4.37
CA SER A 265 8.33 -14.79 -5.39
C SER A 265 8.03 -14.18 -6.76
N PRO A 266 8.91 -14.32 -7.76
CA PRO A 266 8.62 -13.94 -9.13
C PRO A 266 7.59 -14.89 -9.78
N ASN A 267 7.27 -15.98 -9.12
CA ASN A 267 6.42 -17.04 -9.64
C ASN A 267 4.95 -16.79 -9.23
N ASN A 268 4.27 -15.99 -10.05
CA ASN A 268 2.83 -16.14 -10.32
C ASN A 268 1.79 -15.83 -9.26
N ALA A 269 2.09 -15.34 -8.10
CA ALA A 269 1.01 -14.78 -7.29
C ALA A 269 0.77 -13.34 -7.74
N LEU A 270 -0.20 -13.15 -8.64
CA LEU A 270 -0.74 -11.82 -8.94
C LEU A 270 -1.22 -11.12 -7.66
N HIS A 271 -1.47 -11.91 -6.64
CA HIS A 271 -1.96 -11.48 -5.34
C HIS A 271 -1.08 -12.08 -4.26
N PRO A 272 -0.27 -11.27 -3.56
CA PRO A 272 0.44 -11.73 -2.38
C PRO A 272 -0.57 -12.23 -1.34
N ASN A 273 -0.24 -13.34 -0.71
CA ASN A 273 -0.98 -13.87 0.44
C ASN A 273 -0.18 -13.70 1.72
N MET A 274 -0.70 -14.21 2.84
CA MET A 274 -0.09 -14.05 4.16
C MET A 274 1.09 -15.00 4.44
N ASP A 275 1.48 -15.85 3.49
CA ASP A 275 2.58 -16.82 3.64
C ASP A 275 3.97 -16.18 3.48
#